data_c9ce2d0278a8543985d8001d0d8c68a4
#
_entry.id   c9ce2d0278a8543985d8001d0d8c68a4
#
_cell.length_a   1.000
_cell.length_b   1.000
_cell.length_c   1.000
_cell.angle_alpha   90.00
_cell.angle_beta   90.00
_cell.angle_gamma   90.00
#
_symmetry.space_group_name_H-M   'P 1'
#
loop_
_entity.id
_entity.type
_entity.pdbx_description
1 polymer ?
#
loop_
_entity_poly.entity_id
_entity_poly.type
_entity_poly.pdbx_seq_one_letter_code
_entity_poly.pdbx_strand_id
1 'polypeptide(L)'
;MQELISCEGAMCAALVDSSNGMILGQIGSGVDLEVAAAGNTEVVRAKMKTMRALGISDIIEDILITLGKQYHIIRPMARKEGLFIYLVLDKAKSNLALARRKAQEVEKDLMV
;
A
#
# COMPACT_ATOMS: atom_id res chain seq x y z
N MET A 1 11.43 3.81 -3.96
CA MET A 1 10.13 4.55 -3.96
C MET A 1 9.78 5.20 -5.29
N GLN A 2 10.76 5.81 -5.96
CA GLN A 2 10.47 6.45 -7.26
C GLN A 2 9.92 5.48 -8.30
N GLU A 3 10.32 4.24 -8.26
CA GLU A 3 9.86 3.24 -9.20
C GLU A 3 8.36 3.00 -9.12
N LEU A 4 7.77 3.19 -7.93
CA LEU A 4 6.32 3.02 -7.77
C LEU A 4 5.54 4.04 -8.59
N ILE A 5 5.98 5.28 -8.62
CA ILE A 5 5.26 6.31 -9.37
C ILE A 5 5.67 6.37 -10.83
N SER A 6 6.62 5.52 -11.26
CA SER A 6 6.94 5.39 -12.68
C SER A 6 5.87 4.61 -13.44
N CYS A 7 4.98 3.91 -12.75
CA CYS A 7 3.84 3.25 -13.37
C CYS A 7 2.90 4.27 -13.96
N GLU A 8 2.36 3.97 -15.14
CA GLU A 8 1.36 4.85 -15.75
C GLU A 8 0.17 5.01 -14.81
N GLY A 9 -0.21 6.26 -14.58
CA GLY A 9 -1.34 6.61 -13.72
C GLY A 9 -1.03 6.67 -12.23
N ALA A 10 0.18 6.34 -11.82
CA ALA A 10 0.56 6.43 -10.41
C ALA A 10 0.65 7.88 -9.97
N MET A 11 0.03 8.21 -8.85
CA MET A 11 -0.05 9.57 -8.33
C MET A 11 0.90 9.79 -7.17
N CYS A 12 0.89 8.90 -6.20
CA CYS A 12 1.76 9.00 -5.02
C CYS A 12 1.86 7.65 -4.33
N ALA A 13 2.85 7.54 -3.47
CA ALA A 13 3.10 6.33 -2.70
C ALA A 13 3.76 6.66 -1.38
N ALA A 14 3.62 5.77 -0.40
CA ALA A 14 4.26 5.89 0.90
C ALA A 14 4.65 4.53 1.44
N LEU A 15 5.72 4.51 2.22
CA LEU A 15 6.08 3.37 3.06
C LEU A 15 5.70 3.74 4.49
N VAL A 16 4.90 2.89 5.12
CA VAL A 16 4.28 3.20 6.41
C VAL A 16 4.60 2.11 7.43
N ASP A 17 4.88 2.55 8.66
CA ASP A 17 5.03 1.67 9.81
C ASP A 17 3.65 1.49 10.45
N SER A 18 3.09 0.30 10.36
CA SER A 18 1.74 0.02 10.88
C SER A 18 1.67 -0.07 12.40
N SER A 19 2.82 -0.09 13.09
CA SER A 19 2.81 -0.09 14.55
C SER A 19 2.41 1.28 15.13
N ASN A 20 2.68 2.36 14.39
CA ASN A 20 2.37 3.71 14.85
C ASN A 20 1.76 4.63 13.78
N GLY A 21 1.58 4.13 12.55
CA GLY A 21 1.01 4.92 11.47
C GLY A 21 1.94 5.96 10.86
N MET A 22 3.23 5.90 11.17
CA MET A 22 4.20 6.89 10.70
C MET A 22 4.74 6.56 9.32
N ILE A 23 4.93 7.59 8.51
CA ILE A 23 5.52 7.48 7.19
C ILE A 23 7.05 7.39 7.31
N LEU A 24 7.64 6.37 6.69
CA LEU A 24 9.08 6.21 6.62
C LEU A 24 9.65 6.77 5.32
N GLY A 25 8.82 6.88 4.28
CA GLY A 25 9.19 7.47 3.01
C GLY A 25 7.94 7.75 2.20
N GLN A 26 7.99 8.79 1.36
CA GLN A 26 6.84 9.16 0.53
C GLN A 26 7.30 9.84 -0.75
N ILE A 27 6.46 9.75 -1.78
CA ILE A 27 6.75 10.35 -3.07
C ILE A 27 5.43 10.68 -3.79
N GLY A 28 5.47 11.72 -4.61
CA GLY A 28 4.30 12.15 -5.39
C GLY A 28 3.32 12.98 -4.57
N SER A 29 2.15 13.19 -5.15
CA SER A 29 1.10 14.00 -4.55
C SER A 29 -0.27 13.55 -5.06
N GLY A 30 -1.32 14.11 -4.48
CA GLY A 30 -2.69 13.79 -4.90
C GLY A 30 -3.61 13.43 -3.76
N VAL A 31 -3.06 12.97 -2.64
CA VAL A 31 -3.80 12.78 -1.38
C VAL A 31 -2.91 13.24 -0.23
N ASP A 32 -3.53 13.50 0.91
CA ASP A 32 -2.81 13.80 2.15
C ASP A 32 -2.26 12.47 2.68
N LEU A 33 -0.97 12.21 2.44
CA LEU A 33 -0.36 10.94 2.80
C LEU A 33 -0.27 10.72 4.30
N GLU A 34 -0.17 11.77 5.11
CA GLU A 34 -0.16 11.60 6.57
C GLU A 34 -1.50 11.08 7.08
N VAL A 35 -2.59 11.66 6.58
CA VAL A 35 -3.94 11.19 6.92
C VAL A 35 -4.16 9.78 6.40
N ALA A 36 -3.74 9.53 5.17
CA ALA A 36 -3.88 8.20 4.54
C ALA A 36 -3.08 7.15 5.29
N ALA A 37 -1.86 7.46 5.71
CA ALA A 37 -1.02 6.53 6.46
C ALA A 37 -1.68 6.11 7.77
N ALA A 38 -2.22 7.07 8.51
CA ALA A 38 -2.91 6.77 9.77
C ALA A 38 -4.17 5.93 9.54
N GLY A 39 -5.00 6.32 8.57
CA GLY A 39 -6.25 5.61 8.28
C GLY A 39 -6.03 4.22 7.72
N ASN A 40 -5.05 4.06 6.83
CA ASN A 40 -4.76 2.76 6.23
C ASN A 40 -4.06 1.81 7.21
N THR A 41 -3.36 2.34 8.19
CA THR A 41 -2.84 1.53 9.31
C THR A 41 -4.00 0.84 10.03
N GLU A 42 -5.09 1.55 10.28
CA GLU A 42 -6.28 0.98 10.90
C GLU A 42 -6.91 -0.11 10.02
N VAL A 43 -6.94 0.10 8.70
CA VAL A 43 -7.47 -0.90 7.75
C VAL A 43 -6.66 -2.20 7.84
N VAL A 44 -5.33 -2.10 7.80
CA VAL A 44 -4.46 -3.27 7.86
C VAL A 44 -4.64 -4.01 9.18
N ARG A 45 -4.65 -3.29 10.28
CA ARG A 45 -4.80 -3.88 11.61
C ARG A 45 -6.16 -4.55 11.78
N ALA A 46 -7.22 -3.91 11.31
CA ALA A 46 -8.57 -4.46 11.39
C ALA A 46 -8.68 -5.76 10.61
N LYS A 47 -8.10 -5.83 9.41
CA LYS A 47 -8.15 -7.03 8.58
C LYS A 47 -7.35 -8.17 9.20
N MET A 48 -6.17 -7.88 9.73
CA MET A 48 -5.37 -8.91 10.39
C MET A 48 -6.08 -9.46 11.63
N LYS A 49 -6.73 -8.60 12.39
CA LYS A 49 -7.52 -9.02 13.55
C LYS A 49 -8.68 -9.91 13.13
N THR A 50 -9.37 -9.56 12.05
CA THR A 50 -10.49 -10.36 11.53
C THR A 50 -10.00 -11.72 11.06
N MET A 51 -8.86 -11.79 10.39
CA MET A 51 -8.28 -13.05 9.94
C MET A 51 -7.97 -13.98 11.12
N ARG A 52 -7.39 -13.42 12.18
CA ARG A 52 -7.12 -14.18 13.41
C ARG A 52 -8.41 -14.72 14.03
N ALA A 53 -9.44 -13.87 14.08
CA ALA A 53 -10.74 -14.29 14.63
C ALA A 53 -11.40 -15.38 13.82
N LEU A 54 -11.16 -15.40 12.50
CA LEU A 54 -11.68 -16.43 11.60
C LEU A 54 -10.81 -17.69 11.56
N GLY A 55 -9.68 -17.69 12.24
CA GLY A 55 -8.74 -18.80 12.19
C GLY A 55 -8.03 -18.95 10.86
N ILE A 56 -7.95 -17.87 10.07
CA ILE A 56 -7.26 -17.90 8.78
C ILE A 56 -5.77 -17.69 9.02
N SER A 57 -4.98 -18.70 8.68
CA SER A 57 -3.53 -18.68 8.81
C SER A 57 -2.91 -18.43 7.44
N ASP A 58 -2.94 -17.16 7.03
CA ASP A 58 -2.49 -16.77 5.69
C ASP A 58 -1.87 -15.37 5.77
N ILE A 59 -1.35 -14.89 4.65
CA ILE A 59 -0.80 -13.54 4.53
C ILE A 59 -1.67 -12.71 3.62
N ILE A 60 -1.66 -11.40 3.82
CA ILE A 60 -2.32 -10.46 2.92
C ILE A 60 -1.31 -10.09 1.84
N GLU A 61 -1.60 -10.43 0.58
CA GLU A 61 -0.76 -10.00 -0.52
C GLU A 61 -0.96 -8.51 -0.82
N ASP A 62 -2.21 -8.08 -0.93
CA ASP A 62 -2.55 -6.66 -0.96
C ASP A 62 -4.02 -6.45 -0.62
N ILE A 63 -4.35 -5.22 -0.33
CA ILE A 63 -5.73 -4.77 -0.14
C ILE A 63 -6.00 -3.73 -1.22
N LEU A 64 -6.96 -4.00 -2.08
CA LEU A 64 -7.36 -3.07 -3.14
C LEU A 64 -8.65 -2.38 -2.75
N ILE A 65 -8.63 -1.06 -2.77
CA ILE A 65 -9.82 -0.26 -2.59
C ILE A 65 -10.08 0.47 -3.91
N THR A 66 -11.21 0.14 -4.54
CA THR A 66 -11.61 0.74 -5.80
C THR A 66 -12.56 1.89 -5.54
N LEU A 67 -12.09 3.09 -5.79
CA LEU A 67 -12.92 4.29 -5.73
C LEU A 67 -13.42 4.62 -7.15
N GLY A 68 -14.30 5.59 -7.27
CA GLY A 68 -14.81 6.00 -8.57
C GLY A 68 -13.72 6.48 -9.53
N LYS A 69 -12.71 7.16 -9.01
CA LYS A 69 -11.65 7.77 -9.82
C LYS A 69 -10.24 7.31 -9.48
N GLN A 70 -10.07 6.51 -8.44
CA GLN A 70 -8.75 6.09 -7.97
C GLN A 70 -8.77 4.63 -7.57
N TYR A 71 -7.59 4.00 -7.63
CA TYR A 71 -7.31 2.76 -6.92
C TYR A 71 -6.37 3.08 -5.77
N HIS A 72 -6.65 2.52 -4.60
CA HIS A 72 -5.72 2.55 -3.47
C HIS A 72 -5.26 1.12 -3.20
N ILE A 73 -3.96 0.88 -3.30
CA ILE A 73 -3.37 -0.42 -3.04
C ILE A 73 -2.58 -0.33 -1.74
N ILE A 74 -2.86 -1.22 -0.81
CA ILE A 74 -2.14 -1.36 0.44
C ILE A 74 -1.47 -2.73 0.41
N ARG A 75 -0.13 -2.74 0.43
CA ARG A 75 0.63 -3.99 0.37
C ARG A 75 1.47 -4.17 1.62
N PRO A 76 1.01 -5.01 2.58
CA PRO A 76 1.84 -5.35 3.72
C PRO A 76 3.10 -6.05 3.24
N MET A 77 4.24 -5.71 3.82
CA MET A 77 5.51 -6.29 3.39
C MET A 77 5.73 -7.64 4.05
N ALA A 78 5.92 -8.68 3.24
CA ALA A 78 6.14 -10.03 3.74
C ALA A 78 7.48 -10.17 4.46
N ARG A 79 8.49 -9.42 3.99
CA ARG A 79 9.87 -9.52 4.51
C ARG A 79 10.12 -8.68 5.74
N LYS A 80 9.28 -7.70 5.99
CA LYS A 80 9.46 -6.77 7.10
C LYS A 80 8.11 -6.57 7.78
N GLU A 81 7.86 -7.39 8.78
CA GLU A 81 6.61 -7.32 9.52
C GLU A 81 6.39 -5.93 10.09
N GLY A 82 5.16 -5.45 10.00
CA GLY A 82 4.79 -4.13 10.50
C GLY A 82 4.91 -3.00 9.49
N LEU A 83 5.44 -3.26 8.30
CA LEU A 83 5.53 -2.23 7.26
C LEU A 83 4.55 -2.53 6.12
N PHE A 84 4.03 -1.47 5.48
CA PHE A 84 3.26 -1.64 4.26
C PHE A 84 3.54 -0.53 3.27
N ILE A 85 3.33 -0.86 1.98
CA ILE A 85 3.41 0.09 0.89
C ILE A 85 1.98 0.55 0.57
N TYR A 86 1.79 1.85 0.45
CA TYR A 86 0.53 2.45 0.04
C TYR A 86 0.74 3.15 -1.30
N LEU A 87 -0.09 2.82 -2.29
CA LEU A 87 0.04 3.34 -3.65
C LEU A 87 -1.32 3.85 -4.13
N VAL A 88 -1.34 5.06 -4.64
CA VAL A 88 -2.55 5.68 -5.19
C VAL A 88 -2.40 5.81 -6.70
N LEU A 89 -3.40 5.33 -7.43
CA LEU A 89 -3.41 5.34 -8.90
C LEU A 89 -4.63 6.11 -9.40
N ASP A 90 -4.44 6.84 -10.49
CA ASP A 90 -5.56 7.40 -11.27
C ASP A 90 -6.20 6.24 -12.03
N LYS A 91 -7.46 5.94 -11.73
CA LYS A 91 -8.14 4.78 -12.29
C LYS A 91 -8.22 4.80 -13.81
N ALA A 92 -8.44 5.99 -14.39
CA ALA A 92 -8.59 6.13 -15.84
C ALA A 92 -7.29 5.92 -16.60
N LYS A 93 -6.15 6.15 -15.96
CA LYS A 93 -4.82 6.14 -16.62
C LYS A 93 -3.96 4.95 -16.24
N SER A 94 -4.37 4.13 -15.27
CA SER A 94 -3.51 3.09 -14.74
C SER A 94 -3.85 1.71 -15.27
N ASN A 95 -2.87 0.81 -15.20
CA ASN A 95 -3.07 -0.62 -15.41
C ASN A 95 -2.83 -1.30 -14.06
N LEU A 96 -3.90 -1.81 -13.46
CA LEU A 96 -3.85 -2.35 -12.11
C LEU A 96 -2.89 -3.55 -11.98
N ALA A 97 -2.88 -4.44 -12.97
CA ALA A 97 -2.01 -5.62 -12.93
C ALA A 97 -0.53 -5.22 -12.95
N LEU A 98 -0.17 -4.25 -13.79
CA LEU A 98 1.20 -3.76 -13.87
C LEU A 98 1.60 -3.02 -12.59
N ALA A 99 0.67 -2.25 -12.00
CA ALA A 99 0.93 -1.54 -10.75
C ALA A 99 1.18 -2.52 -9.61
N ARG A 100 0.41 -3.60 -9.52
CA ARG A 100 0.61 -4.65 -8.52
C ARG A 100 1.96 -5.33 -8.68
N ARG A 101 2.33 -5.64 -9.93
CA ARG A 101 3.64 -6.23 -10.21
C ARG A 101 4.77 -5.30 -9.78
N LYS A 102 4.65 -4.00 -10.09
CA LYS A 102 5.66 -3.02 -9.71
C LYS A 102 5.79 -2.91 -8.20
N ALA A 103 4.68 -2.90 -7.48
CA ALA A 103 4.71 -2.86 -6.02
C ALA A 103 5.42 -4.10 -5.44
N GLN A 104 5.19 -5.26 -6.03
CA GLN A 104 5.84 -6.50 -5.62
C GLN A 104 7.35 -6.45 -5.87
N GLU A 105 7.76 -5.92 -7.01
CA GLU A 105 9.18 -5.75 -7.34
C GLU A 105 9.88 -4.78 -6.41
N VAL A 106 9.23 -3.65 -6.13
CA VAL A 106 9.78 -2.62 -5.24
C VAL A 106 9.94 -3.18 -3.83
N GLU A 107 8.97 -3.96 -3.36
CA GLU A 107 9.06 -4.58 -2.04
C GLU A 107 10.33 -5.42 -1.91
N LYS A 108 10.68 -6.18 -2.93
CA LYS A 108 11.87 -7.03 -2.91
C LYS A 108 13.15 -6.22 -2.81
N ASP A 109 13.16 -5.03 -3.37
CA ASP A 109 14.35 -4.18 -3.46
C ASP A 109 14.48 -3.19 -2.32
N LEU A 110 13.44 -3.02 -1.51
CA LEU A 110 13.48 -2.09 -0.38
C LEU A 110 14.35 -2.65 0.74
N MET A 111 15.31 -1.84 1.16
CA MET A 111 16.26 -2.17 2.23
C MET A 111 15.92 -1.32 3.46
N VAL A 112 15.00 -1.83 4.25
CA VAL A 112 14.51 -1.16 5.47
C VAL A 112 14.59 -2.05 6.69
#